data_fb3ac5a067b2639c199de1e6ce1d35a1
#
_entry.id   fb3ac5a067b2639c199de1e6ce1d35a1
#
_cell.length_a   1.000
_cell.length_b   1.000
_cell.length_c   1.000
_cell.angle_alpha   90.00
_cell.angle_beta   90.00
_cell.angle_gamma   90.00
#
_symmetry.space_group_name_H-M   'P 1'
#
loop_
_entity.id
_entity.type
_entity.pdbx_description
1 polymer ?
#
loop_
_entity_poly.entity_id
_entity_poly.type
_entity_poly.pdbx_seq_one_letter_code
_entity_poly.pdbx_strand_id
1 'polypeptide(L)'
;MSELVIGGRTFRSRLFVGTGKFSSNELMARAIAASESEMVTVAMKRIDMNNPQDDMLVHVRRPEIQLLPNTSGVRDAEEAVLAAQLAREAFGTNFIKLEIHPDPKYLLPDPVETLKATEQLAKMGFVVLPYIQADPVLCKRLEEAGAATVMPLAAPIGTNKGLVTRDLLAIIIEQSNVPVIVDAGLGAPSHAAAAMEMGADAVLVNLSLIHISEPTRHAQIS
;
A
#
# COMPACT_ATOMS: atom_id res chain seq x y z
N MET A 1 10.70 19.36 6.23
CA MET A 1 10.10 18.02 6.41
C MET A 1 11.21 17.06 6.81
N SER A 2 10.99 16.19 7.79
CA SER A 2 11.92 15.13 8.17
C SER A 2 12.09 14.13 7.01
N GLU A 3 13.21 13.41 6.96
CA GLU A 3 13.37 12.31 6.01
C GLU A 3 12.37 11.20 6.30
N LEU A 4 11.80 10.60 5.25
CA LEU A 4 10.97 9.40 5.39
C LEU A 4 11.86 8.16 5.29
N VAL A 5 12.01 7.45 6.40
CA VAL A 5 12.81 6.22 6.46
C VAL A 5 11.91 5.04 6.79
N ILE A 6 11.92 4.00 5.94
CA ILE A 6 11.16 2.77 6.13
C ILE A 6 12.10 1.59 5.92
N GLY A 7 12.23 0.70 6.89
CA GLY A 7 13.10 -0.47 6.80
C GLY A 7 14.56 -0.15 6.47
N GLY A 8 15.07 1.00 6.96
CA GLY A 8 16.44 1.46 6.71
C GLY A 8 16.65 2.13 5.34
N ARG A 9 15.64 2.21 4.49
CA ARG A 9 15.69 2.93 3.21
C ARG A 9 15.05 4.32 3.35
N THR A 10 15.73 5.35 2.84
CA THR A 10 15.23 6.74 2.78
C THR A 10 14.44 6.94 1.49
N PHE A 11 13.28 7.59 1.60
CA PHE A 11 12.40 7.96 0.50
C PHE A 11 12.25 9.48 0.44
N ARG A 12 12.42 10.05 -0.73
CA ARG A 12 12.18 11.47 -1.02
C ARG A 12 10.72 11.72 -1.38
N SER A 13 10.14 10.78 -2.17
CA SER A 13 8.73 10.83 -2.52
C SER A 13 7.86 10.33 -1.36
N ARG A 14 6.80 11.06 -1.06
CA ARG A 14 5.77 10.69 -0.09
C ARG A 14 4.49 10.19 -0.76
N LEU A 15 4.53 10.07 -2.08
CA LEU A 15 3.48 9.46 -2.89
C LEU A 15 3.93 8.05 -3.27
N PHE A 16 3.25 7.04 -2.76
CA PHE A 16 3.40 5.65 -3.16
C PHE A 16 2.27 5.27 -4.11
N VAL A 17 2.57 4.45 -5.09
CA VAL A 17 1.59 4.11 -6.14
C VAL A 17 1.47 2.60 -6.32
N GLY A 18 0.33 2.18 -6.86
CA GLY A 18 0.09 0.78 -7.19
C GLY A 18 0.05 0.54 -8.70
N THR A 19 0.21 -0.73 -9.07
CA THR A 19 0.17 -1.21 -10.47
C THR A 19 -1.24 -1.58 -10.92
N GLY A 20 -2.29 -1.26 -10.14
CA GLY A 20 -3.65 -1.75 -10.37
C GLY A 20 -4.41 -1.10 -11.51
N LYS A 21 -5.07 -1.92 -12.36
CA LYS A 21 -6.11 -1.55 -13.32
C LYS A 21 -5.76 -0.48 -14.38
N PHE A 22 -4.53 -0.41 -14.82
CA PHE A 22 -4.18 0.33 -16.03
C PHE A 22 -4.64 -0.43 -17.29
N SER A 23 -4.95 0.30 -18.35
CA SER A 23 -5.37 -0.30 -19.62
C SER A 23 -4.21 -0.93 -20.39
N SER A 24 -2.96 -0.53 -20.10
CA SER A 24 -1.74 -1.17 -20.59
C SER A 24 -0.56 -1.00 -19.62
N ASN A 25 0.46 -1.84 -19.77
CA ASN A 25 1.69 -1.76 -18.98
C ASN A 25 2.50 -0.48 -19.30
N GLU A 26 2.46 0.00 -20.55
CA GLU A 26 3.10 1.25 -20.94
C GLU A 26 2.45 2.45 -20.26
N LEU A 27 1.11 2.49 -20.20
CA LEU A 27 0.42 3.57 -19.48
C LEU A 27 0.74 3.54 -18.00
N MET A 28 0.78 2.36 -17.39
CA MET A 28 1.21 2.16 -16.01
C MET A 28 2.62 2.69 -15.80
N ALA A 29 3.57 2.30 -16.64
CA ALA A 29 4.97 2.75 -16.54
C ALA A 29 5.11 4.27 -16.66
N ARG A 30 4.34 4.89 -17.56
CA ARG A 30 4.30 6.36 -17.72
C ARG A 30 3.72 7.04 -16.49
N ALA A 31 2.65 6.52 -15.93
CA ALA A 31 2.04 7.07 -14.72
C ALA A 31 2.98 6.97 -13.51
N ILE A 32 3.64 5.82 -13.33
CA ILE A 32 4.65 5.64 -12.28
C ILE A 32 5.81 6.62 -12.47
N ALA A 33 6.32 6.77 -13.68
CA ALA A 33 7.40 7.71 -13.94
C ALA A 33 6.97 9.17 -13.67
N ALA A 34 5.78 9.56 -14.10
CA ALA A 34 5.24 10.90 -13.88
C ALA A 34 4.94 11.21 -12.42
N SER A 35 4.66 10.19 -11.60
CA SER A 35 4.40 10.35 -10.15
C SER A 35 5.69 10.58 -9.34
N GLU A 36 6.86 10.31 -9.91
CA GLU A 36 8.15 10.30 -9.22
C GLU A 36 8.14 9.44 -7.92
N SER A 37 7.25 8.45 -7.88
CA SER A 37 7.14 7.53 -6.74
C SER A 37 8.35 6.61 -6.66
N GLU A 38 8.91 6.51 -5.47
CA GLU A 38 10.04 5.62 -5.18
C GLU A 38 9.60 4.28 -4.53
N MET A 39 8.29 4.09 -4.27
CA MET A 39 7.72 2.83 -3.80
C MET A 39 6.48 2.46 -4.60
N VAL A 40 6.49 1.24 -5.17
CA VAL A 40 5.40 0.75 -6.03
C VAL A 40 4.87 -0.57 -5.51
N THR A 41 3.57 -0.62 -5.16
CA THR A 41 2.94 -1.87 -4.73
C THR A 41 2.50 -2.73 -5.91
N VAL A 42 2.77 -4.03 -5.80
CA VAL A 42 2.53 -5.03 -6.83
C VAL A 42 1.73 -6.20 -6.24
N ALA A 43 0.59 -6.52 -6.84
CA ALA A 43 -0.19 -7.68 -6.41
C ALA A 43 0.40 -8.97 -6.97
N MET A 44 0.77 -9.91 -6.09
CA MET A 44 1.35 -11.19 -6.47
C MET A 44 0.48 -11.99 -7.44
N LYS A 45 -0.84 -11.95 -7.26
CA LYS A 45 -1.81 -12.66 -8.14
C LYS A 45 -1.78 -12.22 -9.61
N ARG A 46 -1.13 -11.10 -9.92
CA ARG A 46 -1.05 -10.55 -11.28
C ARG A 46 0.19 -10.95 -12.03
N ILE A 47 1.13 -11.60 -11.36
CA ILE A 47 2.41 -11.99 -11.96
C ILE A 47 2.34 -13.46 -12.31
N ASP A 48 2.51 -13.76 -13.58
CA ASP A 48 2.75 -15.13 -14.01
C ASP A 48 4.23 -15.48 -13.79
N MET A 49 4.51 -16.10 -12.64
CA MET A 49 5.86 -16.55 -12.26
C MET A 49 6.48 -17.54 -13.26
N ASN A 50 5.66 -18.19 -14.08
CA ASN A 50 6.10 -19.14 -15.08
C ASN A 50 6.38 -18.47 -16.44
N ASN A 51 6.02 -17.20 -16.59
CA ASN A 51 6.26 -16.42 -17.79
C ASN A 51 7.44 -15.45 -17.57
N PRO A 52 8.68 -15.80 -18.01
CA PRO A 52 9.83 -14.91 -17.90
C PRO A 52 9.70 -13.62 -18.72
N GLN A 53 8.68 -13.52 -19.56
CA GLN A 53 8.30 -12.34 -20.34
C GLN A 53 7.08 -11.62 -19.75
N ASP A 54 6.78 -11.82 -18.45
CA ASP A 54 5.76 -11.00 -17.79
C ASP A 54 6.20 -9.54 -17.87
N ASP A 55 5.57 -8.87 -18.82
CA ASP A 55 5.88 -7.51 -19.24
C ASP A 55 5.67 -6.48 -18.10
N MET A 56 4.82 -6.79 -17.11
CA MET A 56 4.56 -5.88 -15.99
C MET A 56 5.82 -5.64 -15.15
N LEU A 57 6.57 -6.69 -14.81
CA LEU A 57 7.77 -6.55 -13.98
C LEU A 57 8.88 -5.76 -14.67
N VAL A 58 9.02 -5.91 -15.99
CA VAL A 58 10.00 -5.16 -16.78
C VAL A 58 9.75 -3.65 -16.66
N HIS A 59 8.49 -3.24 -16.59
CA HIS A 59 8.11 -1.84 -16.50
C HIS A 59 8.28 -1.21 -15.10
N VAL A 60 8.27 -2.01 -14.03
CA VAL A 60 8.36 -1.51 -12.64
C VAL A 60 9.70 -1.80 -11.96
N ARG A 61 10.51 -2.74 -12.46
CA ARG A 61 11.85 -3.01 -11.94
C ARG A 61 12.83 -1.94 -12.38
N ARG A 62 13.03 -0.95 -11.53
CA ARG A 62 14.01 0.14 -11.70
C ARG A 62 14.81 0.29 -10.42
N PRO A 63 16.11 0.68 -10.49
CA PRO A 63 16.96 0.80 -9.30
C PRO A 63 16.42 1.78 -8.25
N GLU A 64 15.76 2.85 -8.71
CA GLU A 64 15.17 3.87 -7.85
C GLU A 64 13.89 3.41 -7.16
N ILE A 65 13.20 2.40 -7.69
CA ILE A 65 11.90 1.94 -7.19
C ILE A 65 12.09 0.80 -6.17
N GLN A 66 11.53 0.98 -4.99
CA GLN A 66 11.30 -0.10 -4.03
C GLN A 66 10.00 -0.82 -4.39
N LEU A 67 10.11 -2.07 -4.81
CA LEU A 67 8.93 -2.91 -4.98
C LEU A 67 8.35 -3.28 -3.62
N LEU A 68 7.04 -3.15 -3.52
CA LEU A 68 6.25 -3.49 -2.36
C LEU A 68 5.21 -4.54 -2.74
N PRO A 69 5.58 -5.84 -2.78
CA PRO A 69 4.61 -6.91 -3.00
C PRO A 69 3.51 -6.87 -1.95
N ASN A 70 2.27 -7.19 -2.32
CA ASN A 70 1.17 -7.30 -1.38
C ASN A 70 0.59 -8.71 -1.33
N THR A 71 0.00 -9.06 -0.18
CA THR A 71 -0.62 -10.36 0.08
C THR A 71 -2.13 -10.35 -0.22
N SER A 72 -2.63 -9.39 -1.00
CA SER A 72 -4.05 -9.22 -1.29
C SER A 72 -4.72 -10.52 -1.75
N GLY A 73 -5.82 -10.87 -1.10
CA GLY A 73 -6.63 -12.04 -1.37
C GLY A 73 -6.33 -13.25 -0.50
N VAL A 74 -5.42 -13.15 0.47
CA VAL A 74 -5.30 -14.13 1.57
C VAL A 74 -6.37 -13.86 2.62
N ARG A 75 -6.72 -14.88 3.41
CA ARG A 75 -7.84 -14.82 4.36
C ARG A 75 -7.43 -14.90 5.80
N ASP A 76 -6.21 -15.36 6.08
CA ASP A 76 -5.66 -15.52 7.43
C ASP A 76 -4.15 -15.28 7.46
N ALA A 77 -3.57 -15.34 8.67
CA ALA A 77 -2.15 -15.09 8.89
C ALA A 77 -1.25 -16.16 8.27
N GLU A 78 -1.67 -17.42 8.25
CA GLU A 78 -0.87 -18.52 7.70
C GLU A 78 -0.71 -18.36 6.17
N GLU A 79 -1.81 -18.10 5.47
CA GLU A 79 -1.79 -17.79 4.05
C GLU A 79 -0.93 -16.53 3.76
N ALA A 80 -1.02 -15.51 4.62
CA ALA A 80 -0.26 -14.26 4.46
C ALA A 80 1.25 -14.48 4.62
N VAL A 81 1.66 -15.25 5.62
CA VAL A 81 3.08 -15.57 5.84
C VAL A 81 3.65 -16.37 4.68
N LEU A 82 2.92 -17.37 4.19
CA LEU A 82 3.34 -18.14 3.01
C LEU A 82 3.46 -17.24 1.77
N ALA A 83 2.45 -16.39 1.52
CA ALA A 83 2.47 -15.46 0.40
C ALA A 83 3.66 -14.48 0.48
N ALA A 84 3.98 -13.97 1.68
CA ALA A 84 5.13 -13.09 1.88
C ALA A 84 6.46 -13.78 1.59
N GLN A 85 6.63 -15.05 2.01
CA GLN A 85 7.83 -15.83 1.71
C GLN A 85 8.01 -16.02 0.21
N LEU A 86 6.95 -16.40 -0.50
CA LEU A 86 6.96 -16.52 -1.96
C LEU A 86 7.28 -15.17 -2.62
N ALA A 87 6.73 -14.07 -2.10
CA ALA A 87 7.03 -12.73 -2.59
C ALA A 87 8.51 -12.38 -2.44
N ARG A 88 9.10 -12.69 -1.29
CA ARG A 88 10.53 -12.44 -1.04
C ARG A 88 11.42 -13.13 -2.07
N GLU A 89 11.15 -14.39 -2.36
CA GLU A 89 11.89 -15.16 -3.37
C GLU A 89 11.68 -14.58 -4.78
N ALA A 90 10.44 -14.25 -5.13
CA ALA A 90 10.08 -13.77 -6.47
C ALA A 90 10.63 -12.37 -6.79
N PHE A 91 10.61 -11.48 -5.81
CA PHE A 91 10.94 -10.08 -6.03
C PHE A 91 12.32 -9.67 -5.49
N GLY A 92 12.96 -10.52 -4.69
CA GLY A 92 14.24 -10.24 -4.06
C GLY A 92 14.16 -9.07 -3.05
N THR A 93 13.04 -8.94 -2.33
CA THR A 93 12.83 -7.88 -1.35
C THR A 93 12.20 -8.40 -0.07
N ASN A 94 12.58 -7.80 1.08
CA ASN A 94 11.96 -8.06 2.37
C ASN A 94 10.76 -7.13 2.65
N PHE A 95 10.49 -6.14 1.80
CA PHE A 95 9.33 -5.27 1.94
C PHE A 95 8.06 -6.05 1.58
N ILE A 96 7.04 -5.92 2.42
CA ILE A 96 5.74 -6.56 2.19
C ILE A 96 4.60 -5.66 2.64
N LYS A 97 3.63 -5.41 1.78
CA LYS A 97 2.35 -4.82 2.16
C LYS A 97 1.43 -5.96 2.59
N LEU A 98 1.20 -6.02 3.89
CA LEU A 98 0.37 -7.06 4.48
C LEU A 98 -1.11 -6.71 4.38
N GLU A 99 -1.84 -7.48 3.60
CA GLU A 99 -3.29 -7.35 3.40
C GLU A 99 -3.95 -8.70 3.65
N ILE A 100 -4.87 -8.79 4.61
CA ILE A 100 -5.66 -9.99 4.91
C ILE A 100 -7.13 -9.61 4.81
N HIS A 101 -7.82 -10.16 3.81
CA HIS A 101 -9.21 -9.85 3.52
C HIS A 101 -10.07 -11.11 3.59
N PRO A 102 -10.71 -11.41 4.72
CA PRO A 102 -11.59 -12.58 4.84
C PRO A 102 -12.81 -12.48 3.90
N ASP A 103 -13.27 -11.27 3.60
CA ASP A 103 -14.33 -11.01 2.62
C ASP A 103 -13.76 -10.36 1.35
N PRO A 104 -13.71 -11.11 0.22
CA PRO A 104 -13.16 -10.60 -1.04
C PRO A 104 -14.04 -9.52 -1.69
N LYS A 105 -15.29 -9.33 -1.24
CA LYS A 105 -16.21 -8.34 -1.78
C LYS A 105 -15.89 -6.93 -1.29
N TYR A 106 -15.65 -6.79 0.02
CA TYR A 106 -15.45 -5.48 0.63
C TYR A 106 -13.99 -5.13 0.85
N LEU A 107 -13.09 -6.11 0.84
CA LEU A 107 -11.64 -5.92 1.01
C LEU A 107 -11.29 -5.18 2.31
N LEU A 108 -12.06 -5.43 3.37
CA LEU A 108 -11.78 -4.89 4.68
C LEU A 108 -10.77 -5.78 5.40
N PRO A 109 -9.75 -5.19 6.05
CA PRO A 109 -8.70 -5.96 6.69
C PRO A 109 -9.17 -6.60 7.99
N ASP A 110 -8.72 -7.84 8.24
CA ASP A 110 -8.92 -8.53 9.52
C ASP A 110 -7.88 -8.05 10.54
N PRO A 111 -8.29 -7.44 11.67
CA PRO A 111 -7.35 -6.90 12.65
C PRO A 111 -6.58 -7.96 13.42
N VAL A 112 -7.20 -9.11 13.69
CA VAL A 112 -6.62 -10.19 14.50
C VAL A 112 -5.55 -10.93 13.69
N GLU A 113 -5.92 -11.36 12.50
CA GLU A 113 -4.99 -12.08 11.61
C GLU A 113 -3.86 -11.17 11.12
N THR A 114 -4.14 -9.87 10.89
CA THR A 114 -3.10 -8.90 10.52
C THR A 114 -2.07 -8.71 11.64
N LEU A 115 -2.50 -8.59 12.91
CA LEU A 115 -1.58 -8.48 14.03
C LEU A 115 -0.71 -9.74 14.18
N LYS A 116 -1.33 -10.92 14.10
CA LYS A 116 -0.65 -12.21 14.18
C LYS A 116 0.38 -12.41 13.06
N ALA A 117 0.02 -12.07 11.83
CA ALA A 117 0.93 -12.16 10.68
C ALA A 117 2.08 -11.14 10.79
N THR A 118 1.80 -9.91 11.25
CA THR A 118 2.82 -8.88 11.45
C THR A 118 3.91 -9.35 12.41
N GLU A 119 3.53 -9.91 13.55
CA GLU A 119 4.48 -10.43 14.54
C GLU A 119 5.37 -11.55 13.95
N GLN A 120 4.79 -12.47 13.19
CA GLN A 120 5.53 -13.56 12.57
C GLN A 120 6.49 -13.04 11.50
N LEU A 121 6.01 -12.19 10.60
CA LEU A 121 6.79 -11.65 9.49
C LEU A 121 7.94 -10.74 9.98
N ALA A 122 7.70 -9.92 11.00
CA ALA A 122 8.74 -9.09 11.61
C ALA A 122 9.87 -9.95 12.19
N LYS A 123 9.54 -11.03 12.91
CA LYS A 123 10.54 -12.01 13.42
C LYS A 123 11.31 -12.71 12.29
N MET A 124 10.73 -12.84 11.11
CA MET A 124 11.37 -13.41 9.92
C MET A 124 12.21 -12.39 9.13
N GLY A 125 12.33 -11.15 9.61
CA GLY A 125 13.11 -10.08 9.00
C GLY A 125 12.43 -9.35 7.85
N PHE A 126 11.12 -9.44 7.74
CA PHE A 126 10.38 -8.62 6.78
C PHE A 126 10.22 -7.17 7.27
N VAL A 127 10.22 -6.25 6.32
CA VAL A 127 9.78 -4.86 6.51
C VAL A 127 8.28 -4.84 6.25
N VAL A 128 7.49 -4.93 7.33
CA VAL A 128 6.04 -5.14 7.25
C VAL A 128 5.32 -3.81 7.24
N LEU A 129 4.49 -3.59 6.21
CA LEU A 129 3.61 -2.44 6.04
C LEU A 129 2.15 -2.96 6.08
N PRO A 130 1.51 -3.04 7.26
CA PRO A 130 0.18 -3.63 7.41
C PRO A 130 -0.92 -2.64 7.01
N TYR A 131 -1.79 -3.07 6.08
CA TYR A 131 -3.04 -2.38 5.73
C TYR A 131 -4.13 -2.73 6.75
N ILE A 132 -4.73 -1.73 7.35
CA ILE A 132 -5.63 -1.87 8.50
C ILE A 132 -6.80 -0.88 8.46
N GLN A 133 -7.81 -1.17 9.29
CA GLN A 133 -8.79 -0.15 9.68
C GLN A 133 -8.08 1.02 10.38
N ALA A 134 -8.68 2.21 10.35
CA ALA A 134 -8.16 3.35 11.10
C ALA A 134 -8.49 3.17 12.60
N ASP A 135 -7.77 2.25 13.25
CA ASP A 135 -7.89 1.92 14.67
C ASP A 135 -6.60 2.29 15.39
N PRO A 136 -6.61 3.36 16.23
CA PRO A 136 -5.43 3.80 16.97
C PRO A 136 -4.85 2.74 17.92
N VAL A 137 -5.70 1.91 18.54
CA VAL A 137 -5.26 0.86 19.45
C VAL A 137 -4.55 -0.27 18.69
N LEU A 138 -5.11 -0.66 17.55
CA LEU A 138 -4.47 -1.66 16.69
C LEU A 138 -3.13 -1.14 16.15
N CYS A 139 -3.04 0.14 15.76
CA CYS A 139 -1.78 0.73 15.30
C CYS A 139 -0.66 0.58 16.34
N LYS A 140 -0.96 0.86 17.60
CA LYS A 140 0.02 0.66 18.70
C LYS A 140 0.47 -0.78 18.85
N ARG A 141 -0.46 -1.71 18.78
CA ARG A 141 -0.14 -3.15 18.87
C ARG A 141 0.72 -3.61 17.69
N LEU A 142 0.48 -3.06 16.51
CA LEU A 142 1.28 -3.38 15.31
C LEU A 142 2.70 -2.82 15.42
N GLU A 143 2.88 -1.59 15.94
CA GLU A 143 4.21 -1.05 16.27
C GLU A 143 4.96 -1.99 17.22
N GLU A 144 4.31 -2.41 18.31
CA GLU A 144 4.88 -3.33 19.32
C GLU A 144 5.21 -4.70 18.71
N ALA A 145 4.42 -5.16 17.75
CA ALA A 145 4.66 -6.40 16.99
C ALA A 145 5.80 -6.29 15.97
N GLY A 146 6.35 -5.09 15.73
CA GLY A 146 7.48 -4.85 14.85
C GLY A 146 7.11 -4.41 13.43
N ALA A 147 5.91 -3.85 13.22
CA ALA A 147 5.57 -3.20 11.96
C ALA A 147 6.53 -2.05 11.65
N ALA A 148 6.97 -1.95 10.41
CA ALA A 148 7.83 -0.86 9.96
C ALA A 148 7.08 0.46 9.71
N THR A 149 5.77 0.37 9.48
CA THR A 149 4.83 1.47 9.30
C THR A 149 3.46 1.03 9.78
N VAL A 150 2.50 1.96 9.84
CA VAL A 150 1.06 1.61 9.86
C VAL A 150 0.38 2.21 8.64
N MET A 151 -0.54 1.43 8.02
CA MET A 151 -1.24 1.84 6.81
C MET A 151 -2.77 1.86 7.03
N PRO A 152 -3.27 2.83 7.81
CA PRO A 152 -4.71 2.95 8.03
C PRO A 152 -5.45 3.41 6.78
N LEU A 153 -6.62 2.81 6.51
CA LEU A 153 -7.47 3.22 5.41
C LEU A 153 -8.12 4.58 5.68
N ALA A 154 -8.19 5.43 4.65
CA ALA A 154 -8.98 6.66 4.67
C ALA A 154 -10.48 6.39 4.46
N ALA A 155 -10.79 5.46 3.55
CA ALA A 155 -12.11 4.89 3.29
C ALA A 155 -11.92 3.51 2.65
N PRO A 156 -12.96 2.64 2.60
CA PRO A 156 -12.84 1.32 1.98
C PRO A 156 -12.32 1.40 0.53
N ILE A 157 -11.55 0.39 0.14
CA ILE A 157 -10.92 0.30 -1.20
C ILE A 157 -11.95 0.52 -2.30
N GLY A 158 -11.60 1.36 -3.28
CA GLY A 158 -12.42 1.63 -4.47
C GLY A 158 -13.62 2.56 -4.28
N THR A 159 -13.82 3.10 -3.07
CA THR A 159 -14.97 3.99 -2.80
C THR A 159 -14.76 5.44 -3.19
N ASN A 160 -13.52 5.90 -3.33
CA ASN A 160 -13.14 7.29 -3.66
C ASN A 160 -13.73 8.34 -2.70
N LYS A 161 -14.07 7.96 -1.47
CA LYS A 161 -14.76 8.83 -0.50
C LYS A 161 -13.84 9.79 0.26
N GLY A 162 -12.52 9.69 0.06
CA GLY A 162 -11.54 10.52 0.75
C GLY A 162 -11.39 10.15 2.22
N LEU A 163 -11.13 11.13 3.07
CA LEU A 163 -10.77 10.95 4.47
C LEU A 163 -12.00 10.76 5.39
N VAL A 164 -12.75 9.69 5.18
CA VAL A 164 -13.93 9.35 6.00
C VAL A 164 -13.52 9.06 7.46
N THR A 165 -12.33 8.51 7.67
CA THR A 165 -11.78 8.17 8.98
C THR A 165 -10.92 9.29 9.59
N ARG A 166 -11.10 10.54 9.16
CA ARG A 166 -10.26 11.70 9.46
C ARG A 166 -9.89 11.83 10.95
N ASP A 167 -10.87 11.74 11.82
CA ASP A 167 -10.65 11.95 13.27
C ASP A 167 -9.79 10.84 13.87
N LEU A 168 -9.98 9.61 13.43
CA LEU A 168 -9.16 8.45 13.85
C LEU A 168 -7.75 8.55 13.27
N LEU A 169 -7.61 8.99 12.02
CA LEU A 169 -6.30 9.24 11.41
C LEU A 169 -5.51 10.30 12.17
N ALA A 170 -6.16 11.37 12.65
CA ALA A 170 -5.50 12.40 13.44
C ALA A 170 -4.90 11.82 14.73
N ILE A 171 -5.63 10.96 15.43
CA ILE A 171 -5.14 10.27 16.63
C ILE A 171 -3.96 9.34 16.28
N ILE A 172 -4.07 8.58 15.20
CA ILE A 172 -3.00 7.68 14.77
C ILE A 172 -1.72 8.47 14.45
N ILE A 173 -1.83 9.54 13.69
CA ILE A 173 -0.70 10.40 13.33
C ILE A 173 -0.02 10.99 14.55
N GLU A 174 -0.81 11.47 15.53
CA GLU A 174 -0.29 12.04 16.77
C GLU A 174 0.47 11.03 17.63
N GLN A 175 -0.02 9.78 17.69
CA GLN A 175 0.48 8.77 18.62
C GLN A 175 1.54 7.84 18.03
N SER A 176 1.67 7.77 16.70
CA SER A 176 2.54 6.80 16.04
C SER A 176 4.02 7.11 16.23
N ASN A 177 4.83 6.07 16.51
CA ASN A 177 6.29 6.17 16.52
C ASN A 177 6.92 5.61 15.24
N VAL A 178 6.10 5.04 14.35
CA VAL A 178 6.49 4.58 13.01
C VAL A 178 5.77 5.41 11.95
N PRO A 179 6.27 5.50 10.73
CA PRO A 179 5.61 6.26 9.68
C PRO A 179 4.16 5.84 9.44
N VAL A 180 3.27 6.83 9.31
CA VAL A 180 1.85 6.63 9.00
C VAL A 180 1.63 6.87 7.51
N ILE A 181 1.20 5.83 6.81
CA ILE A 181 0.91 5.87 5.37
C ILE A 181 -0.61 5.76 5.20
N VAL A 182 -1.26 6.83 4.79
CA VAL A 182 -2.72 6.79 4.54
C VAL A 182 -2.99 6.07 3.22
N ASP A 183 -3.78 5.00 3.30
CA ASP A 183 -4.09 4.13 2.16
C ASP A 183 -5.60 4.09 1.91
N ALA A 184 -5.99 3.63 0.73
CA ALA A 184 -7.36 3.35 0.30
C ALA A 184 -8.36 4.52 0.38
N GLY A 185 -9.32 4.52 -0.52
CA GLY A 185 -10.38 5.52 -0.57
C GLY A 185 -9.98 6.90 -1.07
N LEU A 186 -8.69 7.14 -1.35
CA LEU A 186 -8.18 8.39 -1.91
C LEU A 186 -8.53 8.44 -3.40
N GLY A 187 -9.52 9.27 -3.78
CA GLY A 187 -10.06 9.33 -5.14
C GLY A 187 -9.80 10.66 -5.87
N ALA A 188 -9.08 11.60 -5.23
CA ALA A 188 -8.72 12.89 -5.81
C ALA A 188 -7.37 13.37 -5.25
N PRO A 189 -6.63 14.22 -5.98
CA PRO A 189 -5.38 14.82 -5.46
C PRO A 189 -5.59 15.60 -4.16
N SER A 190 -6.73 16.26 -4.00
CA SER A 190 -7.11 16.96 -2.77
C SER A 190 -7.22 16.05 -1.54
N HIS A 191 -7.62 14.78 -1.73
CA HIS A 191 -7.66 13.82 -0.62
C HIS A 191 -6.25 13.47 -0.14
N ALA A 192 -5.31 13.27 -1.07
CA ALA A 192 -3.91 13.02 -0.75
C ALA A 192 -3.27 14.25 -0.08
N ALA A 193 -3.52 15.45 -0.62
CA ALA A 193 -3.04 16.70 -0.03
C ALA A 193 -3.57 16.88 1.40
N ALA A 194 -4.87 16.65 1.63
CA ALA A 194 -5.47 16.74 2.95
C ALA A 194 -4.88 15.74 3.95
N ALA A 195 -4.55 14.51 3.54
CA ALA A 195 -3.87 13.54 4.39
C ALA A 195 -2.46 14.02 4.78
N MET A 196 -1.71 14.57 3.82
CA MET A 196 -0.38 15.13 4.07
C MET A 196 -0.43 16.37 4.97
N GLU A 197 -1.42 17.25 4.80
CA GLU A 197 -1.65 18.42 5.66
C GLU A 197 -2.02 18.04 7.10
N MET A 198 -2.64 16.88 7.29
CA MET A 198 -2.89 16.33 8.63
C MET A 198 -1.62 15.83 9.33
N GLY A 199 -0.51 15.69 8.61
CA GLY A 199 0.75 15.20 9.13
C GLY A 199 1.05 13.73 8.82
N ALA A 200 0.31 13.07 7.93
CA ALA A 200 0.68 11.74 7.44
C ALA A 200 2.08 11.77 6.82
N ASP A 201 2.84 10.69 6.99
CA ASP A 201 4.20 10.61 6.45
C ASP A 201 4.22 10.34 4.95
N ALA A 202 3.24 9.60 4.46
CA ALA A 202 3.04 9.34 3.04
C ALA A 202 1.57 8.97 2.75
N VAL A 203 1.24 8.89 1.47
CA VAL A 203 -0.03 8.37 0.97
C VAL A 203 0.23 7.28 -0.07
N LEU A 204 -0.62 6.26 -0.10
CA LEU A 204 -0.61 5.25 -1.14
C LEU A 204 -1.88 5.37 -1.99
N VAL A 205 -1.67 5.53 -3.30
CA VAL A 205 -2.74 5.71 -4.29
C VAL A 205 -2.64 4.59 -5.32
N ASN A 206 -3.69 3.79 -5.46
CA ASN A 206 -3.69 2.65 -6.38
C ASN A 206 -4.78 2.80 -7.47
N LEU A 207 -6.04 2.65 -7.10
CA LEU A 207 -7.15 2.65 -8.07
C LEU A 207 -7.49 4.03 -8.61
N SER A 208 -7.17 5.10 -7.89
CA SER A 208 -7.47 6.48 -8.26
C SER A 208 -6.53 7.04 -9.33
N LEU A 209 -5.38 6.42 -9.59
CA LEU A 209 -4.49 6.84 -10.69
C LEU A 209 -5.17 6.76 -12.05
N ILE A 210 -6.14 5.85 -12.23
CA ILE A 210 -6.91 5.74 -13.48
C ILE A 210 -7.77 6.98 -13.71
N HIS A 211 -8.33 7.56 -12.65
CA HIS A 211 -9.14 8.76 -12.74
C HIS A 211 -8.31 10.04 -12.89
N ILE A 212 -7.08 10.03 -12.40
CA ILE A 212 -6.16 11.18 -12.54
C ILE A 212 -5.51 11.21 -13.92
N SER A 213 -5.20 10.04 -14.49
CA SER A 213 -4.53 9.95 -15.80
C SER A 213 -5.47 10.00 -17.01
N GLU A 214 -6.78 9.81 -16.81
CA GLU A 214 -7.80 9.90 -17.86
C GLU A 214 -8.95 10.85 -17.47
N PRO A 215 -8.73 12.15 -17.27
CA PRO A 215 -9.81 13.07 -16.85
C PRO A 215 -10.91 13.24 -17.89
N THR A 216 -10.70 12.82 -19.14
CA THR A 216 -11.62 13.01 -20.25
C THR A 216 -12.75 11.97 -20.32
N ARG A 217 -12.65 10.81 -19.67
CA ARG A 217 -13.70 9.79 -19.74
C ARG A 217 -14.91 10.05 -18.84
N HIS A 218 -14.77 10.83 -17.75
CA HIS A 218 -15.92 11.18 -16.89
C HIS A 218 -16.82 12.26 -17.45
N ALA A 219 -16.36 13.05 -18.42
CA ALA A 219 -17.18 14.06 -19.08
C ALA A 219 -18.15 13.50 -20.16
N GLN A 220 -18.05 12.20 -20.46
CA GLN A 220 -18.89 11.55 -21.49
C GLN A 220 -19.99 10.65 -20.94
N ILE A 221 -20.21 10.59 -19.63
CA ILE A 221 -21.29 9.85 -18.98
C ILE A 221 -22.14 10.84 -18.18
N SER A 222 -22.71 11.81 -18.88
CA SER A 222 -23.81 12.67 -18.40
C SER A 222 -24.95 12.57 -19.38
#